data_8df9a0c3eab141889fcd5e4dc61f54fb
#
_entry.id   8df9a0c3eab141889fcd5e4dc61f54fb
#
_cell.length_a   1.000
_cell.length_b   1.000
_cell.length_c   1.000
_cell.angle_alpha   90.00
_cell.angle_beta   90.00
_cell.angle_gamma   90.00
#
_symmetry.space_group_name_H-M   'P 1'
#
loop_
_entity.id
_entity.type
_entity.pdbx_description
1 polymer ?
#
loop_
_entity_poly.entity_id
_entity_poly.type
_entity_poly.pdbx_seq_one_letter_code
_entity_poly.pdbx_strand_id
1 'polypeptide(L)'
;MLTSLKKRVSRDNMSSVPAGHMKMPPSGSVSVTRGRDNGRDDASSVATSMVGDLSVGPKGVAPSYQDQPETDYDLGPSTLYSFIEQKLWDSAIERARTTPSEAKTWISRREPSDPNKIRWRLLPLHACCVFRAPLSLIEALITAYPDAAKTIDDQGMLPLHLACRNGASRAVVMTLLGTNPDSINAKDKKGRTPLNLVESSNSQNKDQVIDAMHAFRISHDSGKLPQAGTGIRAMTPVAVNETVFNGAVGEREVDYENRTILFRLILKKDWEGVSNRLHMFPDEAMTWIVTKGYNGNLRFLPLHKACVLTPPPAIIESLIKAFPDAVQRSDQDGWLPLHCACFYGAPPESIEELIRANPKAAQVKDDDSRLPLHYACMKGAPDSVVSKLLGAHVKGALAKDNDGRMPLHHACAKAVDDKVIETLVRLGPKALQSKDNNGRIPLHLACKKGITTHGLNHLLQFYPRGAAAKDDQEKLPVHHACQSGACSPAAVLILLDAHPESIHARTAFGLTPLDEACQPKQGINMDPIKEVLTRFKQEQQRLGGTNNGSVDNARFRELEDRVALLTMKTEQLSTALTGVVQIAAQLKADIVANKKTDGKIEIQKFCDSIMRLKLD
;
A
#
# COMPACT_ATOMS: atom_id res chain seq x y z
N MET A 1 6.10 -1.92 1.39
CA MET A 1 5.40 -2.29 0.14
C MET A 1 4.76 -1.09 -0.56
N LEU A 2 4.02 -0.22 0.12
CA LEU A 2 3.41 0.99 -0.49
C LEU A 2 4.45 1.97 -1.06
N THR A 3 5.55 2.22 -0.37
CA THR A 3 6.63 3.11 -0.82
C THR A 3 7.41 2.58 -2.04
N SER A 4 7.57 1.26 -2.17
CA SER A 4 8.25 0.67 -3.33
C SER A 4 7.39 0.72 -4.60
N LEU A 5 6.07 0.71 -4.47
CA LEU A 5 5.14 0.83 -5.57
C LEU A 5 5.02 2.28 -6.06
N LYS A 6 5.02 3.28 -5.15
CA LYS A 6 5.09 4.71 -5.54
C LYS A 6 6.37 5.03 -6.33
N LYS A 7 7.53 4.49 -5.93
CA LYS A 7 8.78 4.62 -6.70
C LYS A 7 8.71 3.98 -8.10
N ARG A 8 7.94 2.89 -8.28
CA ARG A 8 7.73 2.31 -9.62
C ARG A 8 6.89 3.20 -10.52
N VAL A 9 5.82 3.81 -9.99
CA VAL A 9 4.98 4.73 -10.77
C VAL A 9 5.75 5.99 -11.18
N SER A 10 6.65 6.50 -10.33
CA SER A 10 7.54 7.63 -10.67
C SER A 10 8.68 7.23 -11.61
N ARG A 11 9.17 5.97 -11.55
CA ARG A 11 10.26 5.48 -12.44
C ARG A 11 9.80 5.17 -13.87
N ASP A 12 8.53 4.79 -14.08
CA ASP A 12 8.01 4.61 -15.43
C ASP A 12 7.95 5.92 -16.23
N ASN A 13 8.17 7.06 -15.57
CA ASN A 13 8.28 8.38 -16.19
C ASN A 13 9.72 8.83 -16.54
N MET A 14 10.76 8.07 -16.13
CA MET A 14 12.17 8.46 -16.32
C MET A 14 12.99 7.50 -17.19
N SER A 15 12.43 6.92 -18.25
CA SER A 15 13.21 6.13 -19.18
C SER A 15 13.45 6.85 -20.51
N SER A 16 14.42 7.78 -20.49
CA SER A 16 15.13 8.18 -21.70
C SER A 16 16.50 8.79 -21.34
N VAL A 17 17.44 7.94 -20.91
CA VAL A 17 18.88 8.22 -20.95
C VAL A 17 19.56 6.97 -21.51
N PRO A 18 20.46 7.06 -22.51
CA PRO A 18 21.04 5.90 -23.18
C PRO A 18 22.02 5.17 -22.27
N ALA A 19 21.84 3.85 -22.16
CA ALA A 19 22.72 2.96 -21.42
C ALA A 19 24.04 2.75 -22.18
N GLY A 20 25.14 3.19 -21.59
CA GLY A 20 26.49 2.78 -21.97
C GLY A 20 26.72 1.30 -21.67
N HIS A 21 27.39 0.62 -22.58
CA HIS A 21 27.75 -0.78 -22.55
C HIS A 21 28.47 -1.21 -21.26
N MET A 22 27.95 -2.22 -20.55
CA MET A 22 28.76 -3.14 -19.76
C MET A 22 28.41 -4.59 -20.14
N LYS A 23 29.43 -5.29 -20.64
CA LYS A 23 29.39 -6.71 -21.02
C LYS A 23 29.26 -7.61 -19.78
N MET A 24 28.33 -8.54 -19.82
CA MET A 24 28.31 -9.71 -18.94
C MET A 24 29.13 -10.84 -19.55
N PRO A 25 29.88 -11.63 -18.77
CA PRO A 25 30.55 -12.85 -19.27
C PRO A 25 29.59 -14.04 -19.34
N PRO A 26 29.90 -15.08 -20.13
CA PRO A 26 28.98 -16.15 -20.45
C PRO A 26 28.84 -17.20 -19.35
N SER A 27 27.66 -17.81 -19.30
CA SER A 27 27.31 -18.96 -18.46
C SER A 27 28.18 -20.19 -18.76
N GLY A 28 28.99 -20.59 -17.77
CA GLY A 28 29.65 -21.87 -17.75
C GLY A 28 28.87 -22.89 -16.92
N SER A 29 28.52 -24.00 -17.56
CA SER A 29 27.99 -25.20 -16.94
C SER A 29 29.00 -25.84 -16.01
N VAL A 30 28.65 -26.10 -14.74
CA VAL A 30 29.44 -26.98 -13.86
C VAL A 30 28.52 -28.00 -13.18
N SER A 31 28.96 -29.23 -13.32
CA SER A 31 28.41 -30.48 -12.87
C SER A 31 28.18 -30.59 -11.36
N VAL A 32 27.14 -31.35 -11.04
CA VAL A 32 26.74 -31.82 -9.71
C VAL A 32 27.84 -32.73 -9.12
N THR A 33 28.43 -32.35 -8.00
CA THR A 33 29.04 -33.29 -7.05
C THR A 33 28.35 -33.13 -5.70
N ARG A 34 27.84 -34.27 -5.21
CA ARG A 34 27.29 -34.43 -3.87
C ARG A 34 28.37 -34.17 -2.83
N GLY A 35 28.26 -33.07 -2.10
CA GLY A 35 28.94 -32.83 -0.83
C GLY A 35 27.90 -32.78 0.29
N ARG A 36 27.97 -33.78 1.19
CA ARG A 36 27.27 -33.69 2.50
C ARG A 36 27.90 -32.53 3.26
N ASP A 37 27.14 -31.54 3.61
CA ASP A 37 27.54 -30.63 4.66
C ASP A 37 26.40 -30.46 5.70
N ASN A 38 26.84 -30.79 6.90
CA ASN A 38 26.12 -30.77 8.15
C ASN A 38 25.90 -29.32 8.58
N GLY A 39 24.74 -28.79 8.32
CA GLY A 39 24.26 -27.53 8.94
C GLY A 39 23.74 -27.79 10.36
N ARG A 40 24.62 -28.11 11.29
CA ARG A 40 24.29 -28.29 12.71
C ARG A 40 25.31 -27.55 13.58
N ASP A 41 25.39 -26.24 13.59
CA ASP A 41 26.33 -25.65 14.54
C ASP A 41 25.99 -24.25 15.12
N ASP A 42 24.90 -23.59 14.75
CA ASP A 42 24.68 -22.22 15.25
C ASP A 42 24.04 -22.11 16.63
N ALA A 43 23.41 -23.16 17.14
CA ALA A 43 22.83 -23.12 18.50
C ALA A 43 23.83 -23.48 19.61
N SER A 44 24.86 -24.27 19.28
CA SER A 44 25.87 -24.71 20.26
C SER A 44 27.01 -23.70 20.45
N SER A 45 27.30 -22.85 19.47
CA SER A 45 28.40 -21.89 19.54
C SER A 45 28.13 -20.69 20.48
N VAL A 46 26.85 -20.35 20.73
CA VAL A 46 26.48 -19.30 21.69
C VAL A 46 26.71 -19.73 23.14
N ALA A 47 26.66 -21.05 23.41
CA ALA A 47 26.90 -21.58 24.73
C ALA A 47 28.41 -21.84 25.05
N THR A 48 29.26 -21.93 24.02
CA THR A 48 30.66 -22.40 24.17
C THR A 48 31.69 -21.29 24.42
N SER A 49 31.36 -20.01 24.18
CA SER A 49 32.35 -18.91 24.27
C SER A 49 32.53 -18.27 25.66
N MET A 50 32.01 -18.89 26.72
CA MET A 50 32.08 -18.30 28.07
C MET A 50 32.62 -19.26 29.15
N VAL A 51 33.71 -19.92 28.92
CA VAL A 51 34.48 -20.56 29.99
C VAL A 51 35.75 -19.74 30.20
N GLY A 52 35.67 -18.77 31.09
CA GLY A 52 36.82 -18.05 31.62
C GLY A 52 36.78 -18.16 33.15
N ASP A 53 37.89 -18.54 33.75
CA ASP A 53 38.20 -18.79 35.14
C ASP A 53 37.40 -17.97 36.18
N LEU A 54 36.91 -18.67 37.20
CA LEU A 54 36.28 -18.07 38.37
C LEU A 54 36.98 -18.50 39.66
N SER A 55 37.67 -17.60 40.28
CA SER A 55 38.10 -17.62 41.66
C SER A 55 37.00 -17.07 42.59
N VAL A 56 36.86 -17.76 43.71
CA VAL A 56 35.97 -17.69 44.84
C VAL A 56 35.68 -16.30 45.42
N GLY A 57 34.36 -16.03 45.73
CA GLY A 57 33.87 -14.96 46.65
C GLY A 57 32.50 -15.34 47.25
N PRO A 58 32.02 -14.72 48.35
CA PRO A 58 31.44 -15.38 49.52
C PRO A 58 30.00 -15.84 49.42
N LYS A 59 29.70 -16.86 50.26
CA LYS A 59 28.45 -17.60 50.44
C LYS A 59 27.22 -16.71 50.74
N GLY A 60 26.32 -16.60 49.75
CA GLY A 60 24.91 -16.26 49.98
C GLY A 60 24.06 -17.52 49.78
N VAL A 61 23.18 -17.80 50.69
CA VAL A 61 22.31 -19.00 50.73
C VAL A 61 21.48 -19.04 49.46
N ALA A 62 21.73 -20.06 48.61
CA ALA A 62 20.87 -20.38 47.47
C ALA A 62 19.59 -21.08 47.96
N PRO A 63 18.39 -20.73 47.44
CA PRO A 63 17.18 -21.49 47.72
C PRO A 63 17.34 -22.93 47.17
N SER A 64 16.88 -23.90 47.94
CA SER A 64 16.95 -25.34 47.65
C SER A 64 16.13 -25.68 46.40
N TYR A 65 16.78 -25.96 45.29
CA TYR A 65 16.19 -26.35 43.99
C TYR A 65 15.89 -27.86 43.89
N GLN A 66 15.71 -28.58 45.02
CA GLN A 66 15.73 -30.06 45.06
C GLN A 66 14.45 -30.75 44.55
N ASP A 67 13.34 -30.04 44.27
CA ASP A 67 12.05 -30.65 43.91
C ASP A 67 11.44 -30.25 42.56
N GLN A 68 12.19 -29.62 41.65
CA GLN A 68 11.66 -29.27 40.35
C GLN A 68 12.03 -30.32 39.29
N PRO A 69 11.09 -30.67 38.37
CA PRO A 69 11.36 -31.67 37.32
C PRO A 69 12.48 -31.16 36.42
N GLU A 70 13.42 -32.05 36.11
CA GLU A 70 14.58 -31.79 35.26
C GLU A 70 14.72 -32.87 34.21
N THR A 71 15.05 -32.48 32.94
CA THR A 71 15.33 -33.41 31.86
C THR A 71 16.72 -33.10 31.30
N ASP A 72 17.46 -34.16 30.96
CA ASP A 72 18.77 -34.04 30.33
C ASP A 72 18.59 -33.83 28.83
N TYR A 73 19.23 -32.78 28.28
CA TYR A 73 19.13 -32.40 26.85
C TYR A 73 19.60 -33.52 25.91
N ASP A 74 20.70 -34.21 26.27
CA ASP A 74 21.31 -35.23 25.40
C ASP A 74 20.56 -36.58 25.49
N LEU A 75 19.78 -36.80 26.57
CA LEU A 75 18.94 -38.00 26.75
C LEU A 75 17.52 -37.83 26.21
N GLY A 76 17.09 -36.59 25.94
CA GLY A 76 15.80 -36.22 25.37
C GLY A 76 15.13 -35.11 26.17
N PRO A 77 15.12 -33.89 25.64
CA PRO A 77 14.44 -32.76 26.26
C PRO A 77 12.92 -32.95 26.23
N SER A 78 12.19 -32.16 27.02
CA SER A 78 10.72 -32.17 26.97
C SER A 78 10.18 -31.85 25.59
N THR A 79 9.00 -32.37 25.26
CA THR A 79 8.35 -32.11 23.96
C THR A 79 8.16 -30.63 23.72
N LEU A 80 7.78 -29.87 24.76
CA LEU A 80 7.66 -28.42 24.69
C LEU A 80 8.98 -27.75 24.30
N TYR A 81 10.09 -28.16 24.92
CA TYR A 81 11.41 -27.59 24.58
C TYR A 81 11.83 -27.94 23.14
N SER A 82 11.58 -29.18 22.70
CA SER A 82 11.88 -29.60 21.33
C SER A 82 11.13 -28.75 20.29
N PHE A 83 9.87 -28.41 20.55
CA PHE A 83 9.12 -27.51 19.69
C PHE A 83 9.69 -26.07 19.70
N ILE A 84 10.14 -25.56 20.84
CA ILE A 84 10.78 -24.26 20.99
C ILE A 84 12.09 -24.21 20.19
N GLU A 85 12.94 -25.23 20.31
CA GLU A 85 14.22 -25.33 19.62
C GLU A 85 14.03 -25.40 18.08
N GLN A 86 13.05 -26.18 17.63
CA GLN A 86 12.69 -26.31 16.22
C GLN A 86 11.90 -25.10 15.69
N LYS A 87 11.60 -24.10 16.54
CA LYS A 87 10.79 -22.92 16.23
C LYS A 87 9.37 -23.24 15.73
N LEU A 88 8.82 -24.37 16.16
CA LEU A 88 7.44 -24.77 15.87
C LEU A 88 6.48 -24.08 16.87
N TRP A 89 6.31 -22.77 16.69
CA TRP A 89 5.69 -21.89 17.67
C TRP A 89 4.24 -22.26 17.99
N ASP A 90 3.43 -22.61 17.00
CA ASP A 90 2.01 -22.96 17.21
C ASP A 90 1.89 -24.26 18.02
N SER A 91 2.72 -25.26 17.71
CA SER A 91 2.79 -26.51 18.48
C SER A 91 3.29 -26.30 19.91
N ALA A 92 4.26 -25.40 20.10
CA ALA A 92 4.75 -25.04 21.42
C ALA A 92 3.68 -24.31 22.25
N ILE A 93 2.89 -23.41 21.66
CA ILE A 93 1.78 -22.71 22.32
C ILE A 93 0.72 -23.72 22.78
N GLU A 94 0.32 -24.62 21.88
CA GLU A 94 -0.67 -25.66 22.19
C GLU A 94 -0.14 -26.60 23.30
N ARG A 95 1.12 -26.99 23.22
CA ARG A 95 1.76 -27.84 24.24
C ARG A 95 1.86 -27.14 25.59
N ALA A 96 2.20 -25.87 25.64
CA ALA A 96 2.24 -25.09 26.89
C ALA A 96 0.86 -24.99 27.56
N ARG A 97 -0.22 -24.96 26.79
CA ARG A 97 -1.61 -24.93 27.28
C ARG A 97 -2.09 -26.31 27.76
N THR A 98 -1.80 -27.35 26.97
CA THR A 98 -2.28 -28.72 27.28
C THR A 98 -1.48 -29.41 28.37
N THR A 99 -0.17 -29.07 28.48
CA THR A 99 0.72 -29.69 29.45
C THR A 99 1.54 -28.63 30.22
N PRO A 100 0.90 -27.80 31.08
CA PRO A 100 1.58 -26.71 31.81
C PRO A 100 2.76 -27.18 32.70
N SER A 101 2.79 -28.46 33.10
CA SER A 101 3.89 -29.04 33.88
C SER A 101 5.24 -28.96 33.14
N GLU A 102 5.25 -29.04 31.82
CA GLU A 102 6.50 -28.92 31.02
C GLU A 102 7.09 -27.51 31.07
N ALA A 103 6.30 -26.45 31.28
CA ALA A 103 6.80 -25.09 31.48
C ALA A 103 7.66 -24.90 32.73
N LYS A 104 7.53 -25.82 33.72
CA LYS A 104 8.29 -25.86 34.97
C LYS A 104 9.52 -26.75 34.90
N THR A 105 9.65 -27.54 33.82
CA THR A 105 10.71 -28.53 33.69
C THR A 105 12.01 -27.86 33.27
N TRP A 106 13.04 -28.04 34.06
CA TRP A 106 14.38 -27.61 33.72
C TRP A 106 14.97 -28.48 32.62
N ILE A 107 15.65 -27.87 31.69
CA ILE A 107 16.44 -28.55 30.68
C ILE A 107 17.90 -28.28 31.04
N SER A 108 18.67 -29.32 31.26
CA SER A 108 20.09 -29.22 31.58
C SER A 108 20.92 -30.01 30.57
N ARG A 109 22.09 -29.51 30.27
CA ARG A 109 23.12 -30.23 29.53
C ARG A 109 24.32 -30.39 30.40
N ARG A 110 24.84 -31.61 30.49
CA ARG A 110 26.01 -31.97 31.32
C ARG A 110 27.28 -32.01 30.47
N GLU A 111 28.46 -31.91 31.12
CA GLU A 111 29.70 -32.08 30.42
C GLU A 111 29.92 -33.57 30.10
N PRO A 112 30.33 -33.91 28.84
CA PRO A 112 30.57 -35.31 28.47
C PRO A 112 31.68 -35.97 29.31
N SER A 113 32.62 -35.18 29.82
CA SER A 113 33.74 -35.64 30.66
C SER A 113 33.43 -35.79 32.14
N ASP A 114 32.36 -35.13 32.63
CA ASP A 114 31.94 -35.18 34.03
C ASP A 114 30.40 -35.01 34.10
N PRO A 115 29.66 -36.13 34.25
CA PRO A 115 28.20 -36.12 34.33
C PRO A 115 27.62 -35.31 35.51
N ASN A 116 28.43 -35.01 36.55
CA ASN A 116 27.99 -34.21 37.69
C ASN A 116 28.13 -32.70 37.40
N LYS A 117 28.82 -32.30 36.33
CA LYS A 117 29.05 -30.90 36.02
C LYS A 117 28.06 -30.42 34.96
N ILE A 118 27.19 -29.48 35.37
CA ILE A 118 26.21 -28.85 34.47
C ILE A 118 26.92 -27.82 33.60
N ARG A 119 26.82 -28.00 32.27
CA ARG A 119 27.33 -27.05 31.28
C ARG A 119 26.42 -25.86 31.12
N TRP A 120 25.11 -26.09 31.06
CA TRP A 120 24.07 -25.07 31.10
C TRP A 120 22.75 -25.67 31.59
N ARG A 121 21.89 -24.81 32.15
CA ARG A 121 20.57 -25.19 32.70
C ARG A 121 19.60 -24.02 32.50
N LEU A 122 18.43 -24.26 31.89
CA LEU A 122 17.43 -23.24 31.62
C LEU A 122 16.00 -23.78 31.63
N LEU A 123 15.02 -22.91 31.85
CA LEU A 123 13.60 -23.20 31.70
C LEU A 123 13.12 -22.93 30.26
N PRO A 124 11.98 -23.48 29.81
CA PRO A 124 11.40 -23.19 28.52
C PRO A 124 11.23 -21.68 28.25
N LEU A 125 10.89 -20.86 29.26
CA LEU A 125 10.78 -19.39 29.09
C LEU A 125 12.13 -18.73 28.78
N HIS A 126 13.24 -19.21 29.39
CA HIS A 126 14.59 -18.75 29.04
C HIS A 126 14.92 -19.10 27.60
N ALA A 127 14.63 -20.34 27.15
CA ALA A 127 14.84 -20.77 25.78
C ALA A 127 14.07 -19.91 24.78
N CYS A 128 12.80 -19.58 25.07
CA CYS A 128 12.00 -18.68 24.24
C CYS A 128 12.64 -17.30 24.06
N CYS A 129 13.25 -16.76 25.11
CA CYS A 129 13.98 -15.50 25.05
C CYS A 129 15.28 -15.62 24.22
N VAL A 130 15.95 -16.76 24.27
CA VAL A 130 17.14 -17.04 23.43
C VAL A 130 16.77 -17.17 21.95
N PHE A 131 15.73 -17.93 21.63
CA PHE A 131 15.31 -18.20 20.26
C PHE A 131 14.40 -17.12 19.66
N ARG A 132 14.13 -16.00 20.37
CA ARG A 132 13.25 -14.89 19.95
C ARG A 132 11.83 -15.35 19.63
N ALA A 133 11.25 -16.14 20.50
CA ALA A 133 9.89 -16.63 20.34
C ALA A 133 8.85 -15.49 20.25
N PRO A 134 7.71 -15.71 19.58
CA PRO A 134 6.64 -14.73 19.49
C PRO A 134 6.00 -14.46 20.86
N LEU A 135 5.42 -13.27 21.03
CA LEU A 135 4.78 -12.85 22.28
C LEU A 135 3.74 -13.86 22.78
N SER A 136 2.96 -14.43 21.88
CA SER A 136 1.91 -15.42 22.22
C SER A 136 2.44 -16.66 22.96
N LEU A 137 3.65 -17.11 22.64
CA LEU A 137 4.27 -18.23 23.35
C LEU A 137 4.83 -17.79 24.71
N ILE A 138 5.41 -16.59 24.80
CA ILE A 138 5.87 -16.01 26.07
C ILE A 138 4.69 -15.87 27.04
N GLU A 139 3.53 -15.36 26.59
CA GLU A 139 2.31 -15.23 27.38
C GLU A 139 1.76 -16.60 27.83
N ALA A 140 1.75 -17.57 26.91
CA ALA A 140 1.32 -18.93 27.23
C ALA A 140 2.19 -19.57 28.33
N LEU A 141 3.52 -19.39 28.25
CA LEU A 141 4.45 -19.93 29.27
C LEU A 141 4.37 -19.20 30.61
N ILE A 142 4.20 -17.87 30.60
CA ILE A 142 3.97 -17.07 31.81
C ILE A 142 2.65 -17.49 32.47
N THR A 143 1.61 -17.73 31.66
CA THR A 143 0.32 -18.22 32.19
C THR A 143 0.45 -19.62 32.80
N ALA A 144 1.22 -20.52 32.16
CA ALA A 144 1.47 -21.88 32.63
C ALA A 144 2.35 -21.91 33.90
N TYR A 145 3.35 -21.02 33.97
CA TYR A 145 4.28 -20.91 35.09
C TYR A 145 4.77 -19.46 35.29
N PRO A 146 4.04 -18.63 36.07
CA PRO A 146 4.37 -17.20 36.28
C PRO A 146 5.74 -16.97 36.92
N ASP A 147 6.16 -17.85 37.84
CA ASP A 147 7.43 -17.72 38.56
C ASP A 147 8.65 -17.95 37.64
N ALA A 148 8.46 -18.52 36.46
CA ALA A 148 9.54 -18.62 35.48
C ALA A 148 10.18 -17.28 35.15
N ALA A 149 9.40 -16.18 35.17
CA ALA A 149 9.91 -14.81 34.90
C ALA A 149 10.81 -14.29 36.05
N LYS A 150 10.75 -14.90 37.25
CA LYS A 150 11.55 -14.55 38.43
C LYS A 150 12.74 -15.49 38.63
N THR A 151 12.79 -16.57 37.86
CA THR A 151 13.78 -17.64 38.03
C THR A 151 15.03 -17.27 37.22
N ILE A 152 16.21 -17.49 37.81
CA ILE A 152 17.52 -17.28 37.17
C ILE A 152 18.07 -18.58 36.58
N ASP A 153 18.75 -18.49 35.46
CA ASP A 153 19.49 -19.62 34.88
C ASP A 153 20.83 -19.87 35.59
N ASP A 154 21.63 -20.79 35.09
CA ASP A 154 22.96 -21.14 35.64
C ASP A 154 23.96 -19.97 35.56
N GLN A 155 23.75 -18.98 34.65
CA GLN A 155 24.54 -17.77 34.54
C GLN A 155 24.02 -16.59 35.39
N GLY A 156 22.98 -16.82 36.20
CA GLY A 156 22.30 -15.79 36.99
C GLY A 156 21.46 -14.85 36.13
N MET A 157 21.10 -15.26 34.93
CA MET A 157 20.27 -14.45 34.02
C MET A 157 18.79 -14.78 34.21
N LEU A 158 17.97 -13.75 34.37
CA LEU A 158 16.53 -13.83 34.25
C LEU A 158 16.10 -13.94 32.77
N PRO A 159 14.90 -14.41 32.42
CA PRO A 159 14.38 -14.36 31.08
C PRO A 159 14.49 -12.97 30.45
N LEU A 160 14.30 -11.90 31.23
CA LEU A 160 14.46 -10.52 30.76
C LEU A 160 15.89 -10.21 30.30
N HIS A 161 16.93 -10.69 30.99
CA HIS A 161 18.31 -10.52 30.55
C HIS A 161 18.56 -11.15 29.19
N LEU A 162 18.05 -12.38 28.99
CA LEU A 162 18.19 -13.10 27.73
C LEU A 162 17.37 -12.45 26.58
N ALA A 163 16.16 -11.96 26.89
CA ALA A 163 15.34 -11.22 25.95
C ALA A 163 16.05 -9.95 25.47
N CYS A 164 16.62 -9.18 26.39
CA CYS A 164 17.38 -7.95 26.10
C CYS A 164 18.65 -8.25 25.31
N ARG A 165 19.43 -9.26 25.71
CA ARG A 165 20.66 -9.66 25.05
C ARG A 165 20.43 -10.11 23.59
N ASN A 166 19.35 -10.86 23.36
CA ASN A 166 19.07 -11.44 22.05
C ASN A 166 18.14 -10.57 21.17
N GLY A 167 17.82 -9.34 21.59
CA GLY A 167 17.04 -8.38 20.80
C GLY A 167 15.58 -8.81 20.63
N ALA A 168 14.94 -9.29 21.70
CA ALA A 168 13.51 -9.55 21.71
C ALA A 168 12.69 -8.28 21.43
N SER A 169 11.45 -8.43 20.97
CA SER A 169 10.58 -7.29 20.69
C SER A 169 10.25 -6.51 21.98
N ARG A 170 9.95 -5.21 21.83
CA ARG A 170 9.50 -4.36 22.93
C ARG A 170 8.34 -5.01 23.72
N ALA A 171 7.40 -5.65 23.01
CA ALA A 171 6.25 -6.29 23.62
C ALA A 171 6.66 -7.41 24.57
N VAL A 172 7.58 -8.29 24.16
CA VAL A 172 8.13 -9.36 24.99
C VAL A 172 8.83 -8.78 26.24
N VAL A 173 9.66 -7.75 26.07
CA VAL A 173 10.36 -7.09 27.17
C VAL A 173 9.37 -6.48 28.17
N MET A 174 8.34 -5.79 27.68
CA MET A 174 7.32 -5.18 28.55
C MET A 174 6.44 -6.23 29.27
N THR A 175 6.13 -7.35 28.63
CA THR A 175 5.39 -8.46 29.28
C THR A 175 6.22 -9.09 30.39
N LEU A 176 7.51 -9.31 30.18
CA LEU A 176 8.41 -9.82 31.21
C LEU A 176 8.57 -8.84 32.39
N LEU A 177 8.70 -7.53 32.09
CA LEU A 177 8.73 -6.47 33.11
C LEU A 177 7.41 -6.37 33.87
N GLY A 178 6.26 -6.49 33.20
CA GLY A 178 4.95 -6.50 33.84
C GLY A 178 4.76 -7.69 34.79
N THR A 179 5.38 -8.84 34.46
CA THR A 179 5.32 -10.06 35.32
C THR A 179 6.31 -10.01 36.47
N ASN A 180 7.49 -9.43 36.22
CA ASN A 180 8.55 -9.27 37.24
C ASN A 180 9.16 -7.86 37.16
N PRO A 181 8.53 -6.84 37.77
CA PRO A 181 9.01 -5.44 37.74
C PRO A 181 10.44 -5.25 38.29
N ASP A 182 10.80 -5.96 39.34
CA ASP A 182 12.11 -5.85 39.97
C ASP A 182 13.26 -6.33 39.09
N SER A 183 12.94 -7.11 38.06
CA SER A 183 13.92 -7.61 37.10
C SER A 183 14.65 -6.52 36.34
N ILE A 184 14.12 -5.29 36.26
CA ILE A 184 14.71 -4.16 35.54
C ILE A 184 16.08 -3.76 36.10
N ASN A 185 16.25 -3.89 37.42
CA ASN A 185 17.48 -3.56 38.16
C ASN A 185 18.31 -4.80 38.55
N ALA A 186 17.82 -5.99 38.22
CA ALA A 186 18.50 -7.24 38.54
C ALA A 186 19.85 -7.34 37.82
N LYS A 187 20.84 -7.93 38.50
CA LYS A 187 22.19 -8.11 37.95
C LYS A 187 22.48 -9.59 37.72
N ASP A 188 23.03 -9.93 36.56
CA ASP A 188 23.56 -11.26 36.27
C ASP A 188 24.86 -11.53 37.07
N LYS A 189 25.42 -12.74 36.94
CA LYS A 189 26.71 -13.09 37.59
C LYS A 189 27.89 -12.21 37.18
N LYS A 190 27.79 -11.49 36.05
CA LYS A 190 28.80 -10.52 35.59
C LYS A 190 28.47 -9.06 35.98
N GLY A 191 27.48 -8.86 36.85
CA GLY A 191 27.05 -7.55 37.32
C GLY A 191 26.27 -6.70 36.28
N ARG A 192 25.86 -7.29 35.15
CA ARG A 192 25.16 -6.57 34.07
C ARG A 192 23.66 -6.56 34.32
N THR A 193 23.03 -5.43 34.11
CA THR A 193 21.57 -5.30 34.12
C THR A 193 20.99 -5.61 32.73
N PRO A 194 19.67 -5.90 32.62
CA PRO A 194 19.00 -6.04 31.32
C PRO A 194 19.24 -4.84 30.40
N LEU A 195 19.26 -3.60 30.94
CA LEU A 195 19.51 -2.39 30.18
C LEU A 195 20.92 -2.38 29.57
N ASN A 196 21.96 -2.75 30.35
CA ASN A 196 23.32 -2.84 29.81
C ASN A 196 23.42 -3.88 28.66
N LEU A 197 22.63 -4.94 28.71
CA LEU A 197 22.60 -5.96 27.65
C LEU A 197 21.92 -5.46 26.37
N VAL A 198 20.86 -4.65 26.49
CA VAL A 198 20.25 -3.99 25.33
C VAL A 198 21.21 -2.99 24.70
N GLU A 199 21.84 -2.15 25.52
CA GLU A 199 22.82 -1.13 25.08
C GLU A 199 24.02 -1.73 24.31
N SER A 200 24.45 -2.92 24.71
CA SER A 200 25.52 -3.64 24.04
C SER A 200 25.06 -4.50 22.86
N SER A 201 23.75 -4.62 22.61
CA SER A 201 23.19 -5.42 21.52
C SER A 201 23.23 -4.67 20.18
N ASN A 202 23.35 -5.41 19.07
CA ASN A 202 23.23 -4.86 17.70
C ASN A 202 21.81 -5.05 17.13
N SER A 203 20.80 -5.11 17.98
CA SER A 203 19.42 -5.34 17.54
C SER A 203 18.81 -4.08 16.92
N GLN A 204 18.00 -4.26 15.86
CA GLN A 204 17.33 -3.17 15.13
C GLN A 204 16.30 -2.40 15.99
N ASN A 205 15.79 -3.02 17.05
CA ASN A 205 14.79 -2.46 17.95
C ASN A 205 15.40 -1.95 19.27
N LYS A 206 16.72 -1.84 19.35
CA LYS A 206 17.48 -1.45 20.55
C LYS A 206 16.92 -0.18 21.20
N ASP A 207 16.83 0.91 20.43
CA ASP A 207 16.42 2.21 20.96
C ASP A 207 14.99 2.19 21.52
N GLN A 208 14.07 1.47 20.85
CA GLN A 208 12.68 1.32 21.31
C GLN A 208 12.59 0.56 22.63
N VAL A 209 13.45 -0.45 22.81
CA VAL A 209 13.49 -1.24 24.05
C VAL A 209 14.09 -0.41 25.17
N ILE A 210 15.16 0.34 24.89
CA ILE A 210 15.80 1.25 25.86
C ILE A 210 14.79 2.29 26.34
N ASP A 211 14.10 2.98 25.43
CA ASP A 211 13.08 3.99 25.76
C ASP A 211 11.96 3.41 26.61
N ALA A 212 11.48 2.22 26.27
CA ALA A 212 10.43 1.54 27.01
C ALA A 212 10.87 1.14 28.42
N MET A 213 12.12 0.66 28.57
CA MET A 213 12.68 0.29 29.86
C MET A 213 12.92 1.54 30.74
N HIS A 214 13.38 2.65 30.18
CA HIS A 214 13.51 3.91 30.91
C HIS A 214 12.16 4.43 31.40
N ALA A 215 11.14 4.45 30.51
CA ALA A 215 9.79 4.85 30.87
C ALA A 215 9.22 3.97 31.99
N PHE A 216 9.41 2.64 31.91
CA PHE A 216 9.00 1.70 32.94
C PHE A 216 9.70 1.95 34.27
N ARG A 217 11.02 2.20 34.27
CA ARG A 217 11.80 2.49 35.47
C ARG A 217 11.33 3.76 36.17
N ILE A 218 11.09 4.85 35.41
CA ILE A 218 10.55 6.10 35.97
C ILE A 218 9.19 5.88 36.62
N SER A 219 8.33 5.08 35.99
CA SER A 219 7.00 4.72 36.53
C SER A 219 7.10 3.87 37.80
N HIS A 220 8.01 2.92 37.82
CA HIS A 220 8.26 2.03 38.94
C HIS A 220 8.83 2.77 40.15
N ASP A 221 9.85 3.61 39.95
CA ASP A 221 10.52 4.35 41.03
C ASP A 221 9.64 5.48 41.61
N SER A 222 8.61 5.96 40.87
CA SER A 222 7.66 6.98 41.32
C SER A 222 6.49 6.44 42.15
N GLY A 223 6.45 5.14 42.43
CA GLY A 223 5.43 4.51 43.29
C GLY A 223 4.00 4.52 42.73
N LYS A 224 3.83 4.78 41.44
CA LYS A 224 2.53 4.85 40.72
C LYS A 224 2.18 3.57 39.98
N LEU A 225 2.58 2.40 40.47
CA LEU A 225 2.14 1.12 39.90
C LEU A 225 0.75 0.76 40.43
N PRO A 226 -0.18 0.32 39.58
CA PRO A 226 -1.42 -0.28 40.02
C PRO A 226 -1.09 -1.61 40.73
N GLN A 227 -1.48 -1.72 42.00
CA GLN A 227 -1.37 -2.97 42.76
C GLN A 227 -2.14 -4.09 42.03
N ALA A 228 -1.46 -5.20 41.77
CA ALA A 228 -2.07 -6.42 41.30
C ALA A 228 -2.99 -7.01 42.38
N GLY A 229 -4.26 -6.68 42.34
CA GLY A 229 -5.31 -7.26 43.14
C GLY A 229 -5.67 -8.66 42.65
N THR A 230 -5.64 -9.61 43.56
CA THR A 230 -6.09 -11.00 43.43
C THR A 230 -7.51 -11.08 42.86
N GLY A 231 -7.66 -11.70 41.68
CA GLY A 231 -8.95 -12.05 41.10
C GLY A 231 -8.85 -12.27 39.60
N ILE A 232 -9.03 -13.53 39.19
CA ILE A 232 -9.15 -13.92 37.79
C ILE A 232 -10.42 -13.25 37.22
N ARG A 233 -10.24 -12.06 36.66
CA ARG A 233 -11.21 -11.45 35.75
C ARG A 233 -10.55 -11.40 34.38
N ALA A 234 -11.34 -11.75 33.35
CA ALA A 234 -10.95 -11.74 31.96
C ALA A 234 -10.07 -10.52 31.64
N MET A 235 -8.82 -10.78 31.21
CA MET A 235 -7.84 -9.73 30.90
C MET A 235 -8.36 -8.87 29.76
N THR A 236 -8.80 -7.66 30.10
CA THR A 236 -8.84 -6.55 29.14
C THR A 236 -7.44 -6.29 28.60
N PRO A 237 -7.25 -5.93 27.34
CA PRO A 237 -5.93 -5.67 26.78
C PRO A 237 -5.23 -4.57 27.58
N VAL A 238 -3.99 -4.85 27.96
CA VAL A 238 -3.09 -3.93 28.64
C VAL A 238 -3.05 -2.60 27.90
N ALA A 239 -3.32 -1.52 28.62
CA ALA A 239 -3.26 -0.15 28.12
C ALA A 239 -1.88 0.11 27.51
N VAL A 240 -1.85 0.30 26.20
CA VAL A 240 -0.67 0.75 25.47
C VAL A 240 -0.50 2.24 25.74
N ASN A 241 0.70 2.63 26.18
CA ASN A 241 1.06 4.03 26.47
C ASN A 241 0.59 4.99 25.38
N GLU A 242 -0.18 5.98 25.81
CA GLU A 242 -0.51 7.16 25.06
C GLU A 242 0.78 7.97 24.77
N THR A 243 1.22 7.96 23.52
CA THR A 243 2.23 8.91 23.05
C THR A 243 1.65 9.78 21.95
N VAL A 244 1.55 11.05 22.30
CA VAL A 244 1.33 12.23 21.44
C VAL A 244 0.03 12.25 20.67
N PHE A 245 -0.99 12.80 21.34
CA PHE A 245 -2.25 13.22 20.75
C PHE A 245 -2.08 14.46 19.86
N ASN A 246 -2.35 14.30 18.57
CA ASN A 246 -2.94 15.32 17.72
C ASN A 246 -4.07 14.65 16.92
N GLY A 247 -5.16 14.32 17.57
CA GLY A 247 -6.32 13.67 16.96
C GLY A 247 -7.49 13.61 17.93
N ALA A 248 -8.70 13.60 17.42
CA ALA A 248 -9.93 13.57 18.17
C ALA A 248 -9.97 12.44 19.21
N VAL A 249 -10.67 12.69 20.31
CA VAL A 249 -10.89 11.77 21.44
C VAL A 249 -11.28 10.36 20.96
N GLY A 250 -10.44 9.35 21.24
CA GLY A 250 -10.75 7.94 20.99
C GLY A 250 -9.84 7.17 20.03
N GLU A 251 -8.99 7.82 19.23
CA GLU A 251 -8.09 7.16 18.30
C GLU A 251 -6.84 6.63 19.00
N ARG A 252 -6.51 5.35 18.76
CA ARG A 252 -5.32 4.68 19.33
C ARG A 252 -4.30 4.42 18.23
N GLU A 253 -3.01 4.47 18.57
CA GLU A 253 -1.92 4.09 17.69
C GLU A 253 -1.19 2.85 18.23
N VAL A 254 -0.89 1.90 17.33
CA VAL A 254 -0.10 0.70 17.67
C VAL A 254 0.94 0.46 16.58
N ASP A 255 2.10 -0.04 17.00
CA ASP A 255 3.13 -0.49 16.07
C ASP A 255 2.64 -1.67 15.22
N TYR A 256 3.14 -1.80 13.99
CA TYR A 256 2.78 -2.90 13.10
C TYR A 256 3.03 -4.29 13.70
N GLU A 257 4.04 -4.45 14.55
CA GLU A 257 4.32 -5.72 15.24
C GLU A 257 3.23 -6.05 16.28
N ASN A 258 2.69 -5.03 16.94
CA ASN A 258 1.63 -5.13 17.96
C ASN A 258 0.23 -4.89 17.37
N ARG A 259 0.07 -5.02 16.06
CA ARG A 259 -1.19 -4.82 15.36
C ARG A 259 -2.34 -5.62 15.94
N THR A 260 -3.54 -5.03 15.92
CA THR A 260 -4.76 -5.63 16.44
C THR A 260 -5.09 -6.97 15.77
N ILE A 261 -5.93 -7.78 16.42
CA ILE A 261 -6.41 -9.05 15.85
C ILE A 261 -7.19 -8.77 14.56
N LEU A 262 -8.04 -7.75 14.55
CA LEU A 262 -8.76 -7.31 13.35
C LEU A 262 -7.79 -7.08 12.17
N PHE A 263 -6.70 -6.37 12.41
CA PHE A 263 -5.73 -6.07 11.37
C PHE A 263 -4.99 -7.34 10.87
N ARG A 264 -4.70 -8.30 11.78
CA ARG A 264 -4.13 -9.61 11.41
C ARG A 264 -5.06 -10.41 10.51
N LEU A 265 -6.37 -10.42 10.82
CA LEU A 265 -7.39 -11.08 10.01
C LEU A 265 -7.51 -10.43 8.62
N ILE A 266 -7.49 -9.10 8.54
CA ILE A 266 -7.45 -8.36 7.27
C ILE A 266 -6.24 -8.77 6.43
N LEU A 267 -5.05 -8.86 7.04
CA LEU A 267 -3.83 -9.29 6.32
C LEU A 267 -3.91 -10.73 5.79
N LYS A 268 -4.57 -11.62 6.52
CA LYS A 268 -4.81 -13.01 6.11
C LYS A 268 -5.94 -13.15 5.09
N LYS A 269 -6.69 -12.06 4.83
CA LYS A 269 -7.93 -12.06 4.04
C LYS A 269 -9.01 -12.98 4.60
N ASP A 270 -9.01 -13.19 5.91
CA ASP A 270 -10.04 -13.92 6.63
C ASP A 270 -11.23 -12.99 6.87
N TRP A 271 -12.07 -12.84 5.84
CA TRP A 271 -13.17 -11.87 5.85
C TRP A 271 -14.31 -12.24 6.81
N GLU A 272 -14.54 -13.53 7.03
CA GLU A 272 -15.49 -14.00 8.02
C GLU A 272 -15.00 -13.67 9.44
N GLY A 273 -13.72 -13.96 9.73
CA GLY A 273 -13.07 -13.57 10.97
C GLY A 273 -13.07 -12.06 11.19
N VAL A 274 -12.88 -11.25 10.14
CA VAL A 274 -12.98 -9.77 10.20
C VAL A 274 -14.38 -9.35 10.60
N SER A 275 -15.45 -9.90 9.99
CA SER A 275 -16.83 -9.57 10.32
C SER A 275 -17.17 -9.90 11.77
N ASN A 276 -16.83 -11.13 12.22
CA ASN A 276 -17.04 -11.57 13.58
C ASN A 276 -16.27 -10.70 14.59
N ARG A 277 -15.03 -10.33 14.26
CA ARG A 277 -14.19 -9.49 15.13
C ARG A 277 -14.74 -8.08 15.27
N LEU A 278 -15.21 -7.47 14.19
CA LEU A 278 -15.83 -6.14 14.21
C LEU A 278 -17.11 -6.12 15.06
N HIS A 279 -17.87 -7.21 15.05
CA HIS A 279 -19.08 -7.33 15.88
C HIS A 279 -18.77 -7.34 17.37
N MET A 280 -17.67 -8.02 17.76
CA MET A 280 -17.24 -8.15 19.15
C MET A 280 -16.39 -6.97 19.65
N PHE A 281 -15.58 -6.37 18.78
CA PHE A 281 -14.58 -5.36 19.12
C PHE A 281 -14.50 -4.26 18.06
N PRO A 282 -15.56 -3.44 17.88
CA PRO A 282 -15.62 -2.39 16.86
C PRO A 282 -14.50 -1.34 17.01
N ASP A 283 -14.04 -1.11 18.25
CA ASP A 283 -13.00 -0.12 18.56
C ASP A 283 -11.65 -0.42 17.85
N GLU A 284 -11.40 -1.67 17.47
CA GLU A 284 -10.19 -2.01 16.71
C GLU A 284 -10.17 -1.35 15.32
N ALA A 285 -11.33 -0.97 14.77
CA ALA A 285 -11.42 -0.25 13.48
C ALA A 285 -10.86 1.18 13.57
N MET A 286 -10.85 1.78 14.77
CA MET A 286 -10.31 3.13 15.02
C MET A 286 -8.80 3.13 15.28
N THR A 287 -8.19 1.95 15.38
CA THR A 287 -6.78 1.83 15.75
C THR A 287 -5.87 2.09 14.55
N TRP A 288 -5.04 3.11 14.64
CA TRP A 288 -3.99 3.39 13.68
C TRP A 288 -2.85 2.39 13.80
N ILE A 289 -2.44 1.84 12.68
CA ILE A 289 -1.28 0.96 12.61
C ILE A 289 -0.11 1.77 12.05
N VAL A 290 0.96 1.86 12.85
CA VAL A 290 2.17 2.60 12.48
C VAL A 290 3.29 1.60 12.18
N THR A 291 3.98 1.77 11.08
CA THR A 291 5.16 0.98 10.71
C THR A 291 6.30 1.91 10.37
N LYS A 292 7.48 1.63 10.91
CA LYS A 292 8.71 2.35 10.54
C LYS A 292 9.12 1.92 9.14
N GLY A 293 9.09 2.84 8.18
CA GLY A 293 9.57 2.65 6.82
C GLY A 293 10.95 3.30 6.63
N TYR A 294 11.66 2.89 5.56
CA TYR A 294 12.97 3.47 5.20
C TYR A 294 12.90 5.00 4.93
N ASN A 295 11.70 5.52 4.62
CA ASN A 295 11.46 6.95 4.32
C ASN A 295 10.51 7.62 5.34
N GLY A 296 10.41 7.12 6.56
CA GLY A 296 9.51 7.66 7.58
C GLY A 296 8.48 6.64 8.10
N ASN A 297 7.67 7.08 9.04
CA ASN A 297 6.63 6.23 9.61
C ASN A 297 5.44 6.16 8.64
N LEU A 298 5.00 4.94 8.31
CA LEU A 298 3.75 4.72 7.58
C LEU A 298 2.63 4.56 8.61
N ARG A 299 1.55 5.31 8.43
CA ARG A 299 0.38 5.32 9.33
C ARG A 299 -0.89 5.05 8.52
N PHE A 300 -1.68 4.06 8.91
CA PHE A 300 -2.92 3.73 8.21
C PHE A 300 -3.92 3.02 9.13
N LEU A 301 -5.20 3.21 8.85
CA LEU A 301 -6.30 2.52 9.53
C LEU A 301 -6.58 1.13 8.91
N PRO A 302 -7.28 0.24 9.63
CA PRO A 302 -7.76 -1.03 9.08
C PRO A 302 -8.51 -0.89 7.75
N LEU A 303 -9.35 0.16 7.59
CA LEU A 303 -10.08 0.43 6.35
C LEU A 303 -9.16 0.74 5.16
N HIS A 304 -8.07 1.50 5.35
CA HIS A 304 -7.07 1.71 4.29
C HIS A 304 -6.48 0.38 3.81
N LYS A 305 -6.10 -0.47 4.78
CA LYS A 305 -5.50 -1.78 4.44
C LYS A 305 -6.50 -2.73 3.80
N ALA A 306 -7.74 -2.73 4.24
CA ALA A 306 -8.80 -3.49 3.61
C ALA A 306 -8.96 -3.07 2.14
N CYS A 307 -9.06 -1.77 1.85
CA CYS A 307 -9.15 -1.25 0.47
C CYS A 307 -7.96 -1.67 -0.42
N VAL A 308 -6.75 -1.82 0.17
CA VAL A 308 -5.56 -2.33 -0.54
C VAL A 308 -5.72 -3.80 -0.93
N LEU A 309 -6.40 -4.61 -0.10
CA LEU A 309 -6.54 -6.06 -0.27
C LEU A 309 -7.81 -6.46 -1.02
N THR A 310 -8.61 -5.48 -1.44
CA THR A 310 -9.83 -5.63 -2.25
C THR A 310 -10.82 -6.65 -1.65
N PRO A 311 -11.39 -6.38 -0.46
CA PRO A 311 -12.32 -7.28 0.21
C PRO A 311 -13.70 -7.25 -0.45
N PRO A 312 -14.58 -8.21 -0.11
CA PRO A 312 -15.99 -8.11 -0.45
C PRO A 312 -16.62 -6.80 0.06
N PRO A 313 -17.61 -6.21 -0.65
CA PRO A 313 -18.25 -4.94 -0.27
C PRO A 313 -18.82 -4.93 1.15
N ALA A 314 -19.38 -6.06 1.61
CA ALA A 314 -19.92 -6.20 2.96
C ALA A 314 -18.88 -5.94 4.07
N ILE A 315 -17.61 -6.23 3.82
CA ILE A 315 -16.52 -5.96 4.79
C ILE A 315 -16.22 -4.47 4.85
N ILE A 316 -16.22 -3.77 3.71
CA ILE A 316 -16.07 -2.32 3.64
C ILE A 316 -17.22 -1.66 4.42
N GLU A 317 -18.46 -2.09 4.18
CA GLU A 317 -19.64 -1.62 4.91
C GLU A 317 -19.51 -1.84 6.42
N SER A 318 -19.07 -3.03 6.85
CA SER A 318 -18.88 -3.37 8.26
C SER A 318 -17.80 -2.51 8.93
N LEU A 319 -16.68 -2.26 8.25
CA LEU A 319 -15.62 -1.36 8.74
C LEU A 319 -16.08 0.09 8.84
N ILE A 320 -16.87 0.57 7.87
CA ILE A 320 -17.45 1.92 7.89
C ILE A 320 -18.47 2.04 9.04
N LYS A 321 -19.31 1.01 9.27
CA LYS A 321 -20.26 1.00 10.41
C LYS A 321 -19.55 1.05 11.75
N ALA A 322 -18.43 0.31 11.90
CA ALA A 322 -17.64 0.30 13.12
C ALA A 322 -16.91 1.64 13.36
N PHE A 323 -16.41 2.28 12.31
CA PHE A 323 -15.76 3.60 12.40
C PHE A 323 -16.10 4.48 11.18
N PRO A 324 -17.23 5.23 11.23
CA PRO A 324 -17.68 6.05 10.13
C PRO A 324 -16.69 7.13 9.69
N ASP A 325 -15.93 7.70 10.62
CA ASP A 325 -14.95 8.74 10.31
C ASP A 325 -13.73 8.21 9.53
N ALA A 326 -13.50 6.90 9.50
CA ALA A 326 -12.38 6.30 8.77
C ALA A 326 -12.33 6.72 7.29
N VAL A 327 -13.50 6.92 6.65
CA VAL A 327 -13.58 7.27 5.22
C VAL A 327 -13.04 8.67 4.88
N GLN A 328 -12.90 9.55 5.89
CA GLN A 328 -12.35 10.89 5.73
C GLN A 328 -10.95 11.06 6.30
N ARG A 329 -10.42 10.03 6.92
CA ARG A 329 -9.05 10.05 7.47
C ARG A 329 -8.04 9.71 6.37
N SER A 330 -7.02 10.54 6.24
CA SER A 330 -5.90 10.29 5.34
C SER A 330 -4.74 9.59 6.05
N ASP A 331 -4.03 8.74 5.31
CA ASP A 331 -2.74 8.22 5.73
C ASP A 331 -1.65 9.32 5.66
N GLN A 332 -0.39 8.98 5.94
CA GLN A 332 0.72 9.95 5.92
C GLN A 332 1.09 10.47 4.52
N ASP A 333 0.58 9.86 3.46
CA ASP A 333 0.78 10.29 2.06
C ASP A 333 -0.45 11.06 1.52
N GLY A 334 -1.37 11.44 2.41
CA GLY A 334 -2.62 12.11 2.08
C GLY A 334 -3.67 11.18 1.45
N TRP A 335 -3.48 9.84 1.45
CA TRP A 335 -4.42 8.92 0.83
C TRP A 335 -5.60 8.63 1.76
N LEU A 336 -6.81 8.85 1.26
CA LEU A 336 -8.04 8.31 1.84
C LEU A 336 -8.23 6.84 1.47
N PRO A 337 -9.06 6.07 2.20
CA PRO A 337 -9.46 4.73 1.79
C PRO A 337 -9.94 4.64 0.33
N LEU A 338 -10.61 5.68 -0.18
CA LEU A 338 -11.07 5.76 -1.57
C LEU A 338 -9.89 5.83 -2.58
N HIS A 339 -8.78 6.51 -2.23
CA HIS A 339 -7.57 6.51 -3.06
C HIS A 339 -6.97 5.10 -3.13
N CYS A 340 -6.88 4.42 -1.98
CA CYS A 340 -6.43 3.03 -1.91
C CYS A 340 -7.31 2.11 -2.76
N ALA A 341 -8.64 2.20 -2.61
CA ALA A 341 -9.58 1.38 -3.38
C ALA A 341 -9.42 1.57 -4.89
N CYS A 342 -9.33 2.82 -5.35
CA CYS A 342 -9.13 3.13 -6.78
C CYS A 342 -7.76 2.64 -7.30
N PHE A 343 -6.68 2.81 -6.51
CA PHE A 343 -5.34 2.41 -6.93
C PHE A 343 -5.17 0.89 -7.00
N TYR A 344 -5.79 0.14 -6.08
CA TYR A 344 -5.67 -1.32 -6.00
C TYR A 344 -6.77 -2.06 -6.76
N GLY A 345 -7.70 -1.33 -7.41
CA GLY A 345 -8.73 -1.92 -8.27
C GLY A 345 -9.82 -2.65 -7.47
N ALA A 346 -10.30 -2.01 -6.40
CA ALA A 346 -11.43 -2.55 -5.65
C ALA A 346 -12.69 -2.69 -6.53
N PRO A 347 -13.59 -3.64 -6.21
CA PRO A 347 -14.85 -3.82 -6.91
C PRO A 347 -15.67 -2.51 -6.96
N PRO A 348 -16.44 -2.28 -8.04
CA PRO A 348 -17.27 -1.08 -8.17
C PRO A 348 -18.23 -0.84 -7.00
N GLU A 349 -18.74 -1.92 -6.40
CA GLU A 349 -19.64 -1.89 -5.25
C GLU A 349 -18.92 -1.37 -3.99
N SER A 350 -17.67 -1.78 -3.77
CA SER A 350 -16.84 -1.29 -2.64
C SER A 350 -16.54 0.20 -2.77
N ILE A 351 -16.27 0.66 -4.00
CA ILE A 351 -16.05 2.09 -4.28
C ILE A 351 -17.34 2.89 -4.07
N GLU A 352 -18.48 2.32 -4.46
CA GLU A 352 -19.80 2.93 -4.22
C GLU A 352 -20.11 3.09 -2.74
N GLU A 353 -19.81 2.08 -1.90
CA GLU A 353 -19.98 2.18 -0.44
C GLU A 353 -19.13 3.30 0.15
N LEU A 354 -17.86 3.42 -0.27
CA LEU A 354 -16.97 4.48 0.19
C LEU A 354 -17.47 5.87 -0.24
N ILE A 355 -17.97 6.03 -1.48
CA ILE A 355 -18.54 7.28 -1.98
C ILE A 355 -19.85 7.60 -1.26
N ARG A 356 -20.71 6.59 -1.00
CA ARG A 356 -21.98 6.77 -0.27
C ARG A 356 -21.72 7.26 1.15
N ALA A 357 -20.72 6.68 1.83
CA ALA A 357 -20.36 7.08 3.17
C ALA A 357 -19.73 8.50 3.23
N ASN A 358 -18.93 8.87 2.22
CA ASN A 358 -18.34 10.21 2.12
C ASN A 358 -18.22 10.67 0.66
N PRO A 359 -19.24 11.32 0.09
CA PRO A 359 -19.19 11.85 -1.28
C PRO A 359 -18.05 12.86 -1.50
N LYS A 360 -17.66 13.59 -0.45
CA LYS A 360 -16.56 14.58 -0.53
C LYS A 360 -15.20 13.92 -0.70
N ALA A 361 -15.04 12.64 -0.38
CA ALA A 361 -13.79 11.91 -0.57
C ALA A 361 -13.31 11.92 -2.03
N ALA A 362 -14.24 11.96 -3.00
CA ALA A 362 -13.89 12.07 -4.43
C ALA A 362 -13.23 13.40 -4.83
N GLN A 363 -13.32 14.43 -3.95
CA GLN A 363 -12.77 15.77 -4.17
C GLN A 363 -11.43 15.99 -3.47
N VAL A 364 -11.05 15.10 -2.58
CA VAL A 364 -9.82 15.24 -1.79
C VAL A 364 -8.62 14.84 -2.64
N LYS A 365 -7.61 15.71 -2.63
CA LYS A 365 -6.32 15.48 -3.27
C LYS A 365 -5.33 14.93 -2.24
N ASP A 366 -4.52 13.99 -2.66
CA ASP A 366 -3.37 13.53 -1.88
C ASP A 366 -2.17 14.49 -2.00
N ASP A 367 -1.02 14.13 -1.42
CA ASP A 367 0.21 14.93 -1.45
C ASP A 367 0.79 15.09 -2.87
N ASP A 368 0.45 14.20 -3.81
CA ASP A 368 0.77 14.33 -5.23
C ASP A 368 -0.27 15.17 -6.01
N SER A 369 -1.21 15.83 -5.30
CA SER A 369 -2.36 16.55 -5.87
C SER A 369 -3.29 15.66 -6.70
N ARG A 370 -3.28 14.34 -6.50
CA ARG A 370 -4.11 13.37 -7.21
C ARG A 370 -5.43 13.14 -6.49
N LEU A 371 -6.50 13.12 -7.27
CA LEU A 371 -7.82 12.66 -6.84
C LEU A 371 -7.91 11.12 -6.95
N PRO A 372 -8.86 10.46 -6.27
CA PRO A 372 -9.18 9.04 -6.51
C PRO A 372 -9.38 8.72 -8.00
N LEU A 373 -9.98 9.65 -8.76
CA LEU A 373 -10.19 9.51 -10.21
C LEU A 373 -8.88 9.37 -11.01
N HIS A 374 -7.80 10.06 -10.63
CA HIS A 374 -6.50 9.91 -11.28
C HIS A 374 -5.98 8.47 -11.12
N TYR A 375 -6.13 7.91 -9.93
CA TYR A 375 -5.72 6.54 -9.65
C TYR A 375 -6.58 5.51 -10.35
N ALA A 376 -7.90 5.71 -10.42
CA ALA A 376 -8.80 4.87 -11.19
C ALA A 376 -8.37 4.82 -12.68
N CYS A 377 -8.14 5.97 -13.30
CA CYS A 377 -7.66 6.06 -14.68
C CYS A 377 -6.25 5.45 -14.86
N MET A 378 -5.33 5.70 -13.93
CA MET A 378 -3.97 5.15 -13.94
C MET A 378 -3.95 3.63 -13.87
N LYS A 379 -4.92 3.02 -13.20
CA LYS A 379 -5.02 1.56 -13.04
C LYS A 379 -5.89 0.89 -14.09
N GLY A 380 -6.59 1.65 -14.90
CA GLY A 380 -7.49 1.12 -15.92
C GLY A 380 -8.79 0.60 -15.31
N ALA A 381 -9.35 1.34 -14.35
CA ALA A 381 -10.65 1.00 -13.78
C ALA A 381 -11.75 1.01 -14.85
N PRO A 382 -12.77 0.15 -14.71
CA PRO A 382 -13.88 0.10 -15.66
C PRO A 382 -14.70 1.39 -15.63
N ASP A 383 -15.45 1.65 -16.71
CA ASP A 383 -16.28 2.86 -16.84
C ASP A 383 -17.30 3.02 -15.68
N SER A 384 -17.81 1.92 -15.14
CA SER A 384 -18.70 1.96 -13.98
C SER A 384 -18.10 2.65 -12.76
N VAL A 385 -16.80 2.46 -12.50
CA VAL A 385 -16.07 3.12 -11.40
C VAL A 385 -15.82 4.59 -11.74
N VAL A 386 -15.34 4.86 -12.96
CA VAL A 386 -15.04 6.22 -13.42
C VAL A 386 -16.31 7.08 -13.41
N SER A 387 -17.42 6.55 -13.90
CA SER A 387 -18.73 7.23 -13.90
C SER A 387 -19.24 7.52 -12.50
N LYS A 388 -19.05 6.61 -11.52
CA LYS A 388 -19.42 6.83 -10.11
C LYS A 388 -18.57 7.95 -9.47
N LEU A 389 -17.27 7.94 -9.70
CA LEU A 389 -16.37 8.99 -9.20
C LEU A 389 -16.69 10.37 -9.82
N LEU A 390 -16.99 10.41 -11.11
CA LEU A 390 -17.41 11.63 -11.80
C LEU A 390 -18.80 12.09 -11.35
N GLY A 391 -19.72 11.17 -11.07
CA GLY A 391 -21.02 11.48 -10.48
C GLY A 391 -20.89 12.18 -9.12
N ALA A 392 -19.92 11.76 -8.30
CA ALA A 392 -19.61 12.40 -7.03
C ALA A 392 -18.84 13.73 -7.19
N HIS A 393 -17.99 13.85 -8.23
CA HIS A 393 -17.17 15.05 -8.48
C HIS A 393 -16.88 15.26 -9.97
N VAL A 394 -17.81 15.86 -10.70
CA VAL A 394 -17.70 16.13 -12.15
C VAL A 394 -16.47 16.98 -12.49
N LYS A 395 -16.19 18.03 -11.66
CA LYS A 395 -15.01 18.89 -11.88
C LYS A 395 -13.68 18.14 -11.78
N GLY A 396 -13.68 16.96 -11.20
CA GLY A 396 -12.51 16.09 -11.11
C GLY A 396 -11.92 15.70 -12.46
N ALA A 397 -12.74 15.64 -13.53
CA ALA A 397 -12.26 15.39 -14.89
C ALA A 397 -11.19 16.39 -15.38
N LEU A 398 -11.20 17.61 -14.84
CA LEU A 398 -10.29 18.70 -15.20
C LEU A 398 -9.22 18.98 -14.13
N ALA A 399 -9.19 18.21 -13.06
CA ALA A 399 -8.20 18.40 -12.00
C ALA A 399 -6.80 17.97 -12.47
N LYS A 400 -5.80 18.79 -12.18
CA LYS A 400 -4.39 18.48 -12.44
C LYS A 400 -3.70 17.92 -11.18
N ASP A 401 -2.84 16.93 -11.40
CA ASP A 401 -1.88 16.46 -10.41
C ASP A 401 -0.58 17.29 -10.44
N ASN A 402 0.41 16.93 -9.59
CA ASN A 402 1.71 17.62 -9.56
C ASN A 402 2.54 17.45 -10.84
N ASP A 403 2.25 16.44 -11.68
CA ASP A 403 2.84 16.27 -13.00
C ASP A 403 2.13 17.13 -14.08
N GLY A 404 1.13 17.95 -13.69
CA GLY A 404 0.29 18.72 -14.61
C GLY A 404 -0.73 17.86 -15.38
N ARG A 405 -0.87 16.57 -15.03
CA ARG A 405 -1.73 15.61 -15.72
C ARG A 405 -3.15 15.63 -15.18
N MET A 406 -4.10 15.56 -16.08
CA MET A 406 -5.51 15.32 -15.78
C MET A 406 -5.84 13.82 -15.84
N PRO A 407 -6.98 13.34 -15.30
CA PRO A 407 -7.39 11.94 -15.40
C PRO A 407 -7.32 11.38 -16.83
N LEU A 408 -7.69 12.18 -17.85
CA LEU A 408 -7.60 11.76 -19.25
C LEU A 408 -6.16 11.46 -19.71
N HIS A 409 -5.15 12.16 -19.20
CA HIS A 409 -3.75 11.84 -19.48
C HIS A 409 -3.38 10.44 -18.96
N HIS A 410 -3.82 10.10 -17.75
CA HIS A 410 -3.57 8.80 -17.15
C HIS A 410 -4.35 7.68 -17.85
N ALA A 411 -5.60 7.95 -18.24
CA ALA A 411 -6.42 7.02 -19.03
C ALA A 411 -5.72 6.69 -20.38
N CYS A 412 -5.30 7.70 -21.11
CA CYS A 412 -4.55 7.55 -22.36
C CYS A 412 -3.19 6.86 -22.17
N ALA A 413 -2.46 7.19 -21.08
CA ALA A 413 -1.19 6.55 -20.76
C ALA A 413 -1.32 5.07 -20.38
N LYS A 414 -2.50 4.63 -19.91
CA LYS A 414 -2.77 3.24 -19.57
C LYS A 414 -3.38 2.44 -20.73
N ALA A 415 -3.87 3.11 -21.77
CA ALA A 415 -4.68 2.53 -22.85
C ALA A 415 -5.92 1.80 -22.27
N VAL A 416 -6.72 2.54 -21.49
CA VAL A 416 -7.96 2.04 -20.90
C VAL A 416 -9.04 1.82 -21.96
N ASP A 417 -10.16 1.19 -21.57
CA ASP A 417 -11.33 0.99 -22.41
C ASP A 417 -11.79 2.33 -23.05
N ASP A 418 -12.14 2.30 -24.33
CA ASP A 418 -12.58 3.46 -25.09
C ASP A 418 -13.78 4.16 -24.45
N LYS A 419 -14.67 3.42 -23.76
CA LYS A 419 -15.80 4.00 -23.00
C LYS A 419 -15.36 4.94 -21.89
N VAL A 420 -14.26 4.63 -21.22
CA VAL A 420 -13.70 5.50 -20.17
C VAL A 420 -13.19 6.79 -20.79
N ILE A 421 -12.50 6.70 -21.93
CA ILE A 421 -12.03 7.86 -22.68
C ILE A 421 -13.22 8.72 -23.11
N GLU A 422 -14.26 8.11 -23.68
CA GLU A 422 -15.49 8.78 -24.08
C GLU A 422 -16.15 9.52 -22.91
N THR A 423 -16.32 8.86 -21.78
CA THR A 423 -16.91 9.45 -20.57
C THR A 423 -16.11 10.66 -20.08
N LEU A 424 -14.78 10.55 -20.03
CA LEU A 424 -13.89 11.64 -19.61
C LEU A 424 -13.90 12.82 -20.58
N VAL A 425 -13.92 12.56 -21.88
CA VAL A 425 -13.98 13.60 -22.93
C VAL A 425 -15.31 14.33 -22.89
N ARG A 426 -16.42 13.59 -22.76
CA ARG A 426 -17.77 14.16 -22.69
C ARG A 426 -17.95 15.10 -21.49
N LEU A 427 -17.41 14.73 -20.33
CA LEU A 427 -17.55 15.52 -19.09
C LEU A 427 -16.44 16.57 -18.91
N GLY A 428 -15.33 16.44 -19.61
CA GLY A 428 -14.21 17.36 -19.52
C GLY A 428 -13.49 17.60 -20.85
N PRO A 429 -14.16 18.15 -21.88
CA PRO A 429 -13.55 18.30 -23.22
C PRO A 429 -12.29 19.18 -23.24
N LYS A 430 -12.19 20.14 -22.31
CA LYS A 430 -10.98 20.97 -22.14
C LYS A 430 -9.73 20.16 -21.78
N ALA A 431 -9.89 18.94 -21.25
CA ALA A 431 -8.76 18.06 -20.94
C ALA A 431 -7.95 17.64 -22.18
N LEU A 432 -8.60 17.57 -23.35
CA LEU A 432 -7.95 17.21 -24.63
C LEU A 432 -6.82 18.16 -25.02
N GLN A 433 -6.95 19.44 -24.66
CA GLN A 433 -5.99 20.51 -24.98
C GLN A 433 -4.98 20.76 -23.88
N SER A 434 -5.22 20.20 -22.69
CA SER A 434 -4.37 20.45 -21.52
C SER A 434 -3.02 19.78 -21.71
N LYS A 435 -1.95 20.53 -21.45
CA LYS A 435 -0.58 20.04 -21.44
C LYS A 435 -0.16 19.60 -20.02
N ASP A 436 0.57 18.49 -19.94
CA ASP A 436 1.29 18.08 -18.74
C ASP A 436 2.60 18.89 -18.61
N ASN A 437 3.38 18.65 -17.54
CA ASN A 437 4.66 19.36 -17.30
C ASN A 437 5.76 19.05 -18.33
N ASN A 438 5.51 18.19 -19.31
CA ASN A 438 6.41 17.93 -20.45
C ASN A 438 5.80 18.44 -21.78
N GLY A 439 4.82 19.33 -21.70
CA GLY A 439 4.14 19.86 -22.87
C GLY A 439 3.21 18.88 -23.61
N ARG A 440 2.98 17.67 -23.07
CA ARG A 440 2.21 16.61 -23.73
C ARG A 440 0.73 16.74 -23.44
N ILE A 441 -0.09 16.68 -24.47
CA ILE A 441 -1.54 16.49 -24.37
C ILE A 441 -1.88 14.98 -24.24
N PRO A 442 -3.10 14.59 -23.83
CA PRO A 442 -3.50 13.19 -23.71
C PRO A 442 -3.20 12.35 -24.94
N LEU A 443 -3.37 12.92 -26.16
CA LEU A 443 -3.13 12.23 -27.43
C LEU A 443 -1.67 11.76 -27.59
N HIS A 444 -0.69 12.51 -27.12
CA HIS A 444 0.72 12.08 -27.12
C HIS A 444 0.92 10.80 -26.32
N LEU A 445 0.29 10.74 -25.13
CA LEU A 445 0.39 9.58 -24.23
C LEU A 445 -0.37 8.37 -24.78
N ALA A 446 -1.52 8.61 -25.42
CA ALA A 446 -2.29 7.60 -26.12
C ALA A 446 -1.47 6.95 -27.24
N CYS A 447 -0.84 7.77 -28.10
CA CYS A 447 0.03 7.29 -29.16
C CYS A 447 1.27 6.57 -28.63
N LYS A 448 1.84 7.03 -27.52
CA LYS A 448 2.99 6.36 -26.89
C LYS A 448 2.65 4.96 -26.36
N LYS A 449 1.41 4.69 -25.94
CA LYS A 449 1.01 3.43 -25.31
C LYS A 449 0.22 2.48 -26.23
N GLY A 450 -0.16 2.93 -27.40
CA GLY A 450 -0.88 2.10 -28.38
C GLY A 450 -2.38 2.12 -28.17
N ILE A 451 -3.00 3.27 -28.39
CA ILE A 451 -4.45 3.42 -28.36
C ILE A 451 -5.12 2.66 -29.52
N THR A 452 -6.35 2.22 -29.32
CA THR A 452 -7.18 1.65 -30.38
C THR A 452 -7.49 2.69 -31.46
N THR A 453 -7.75 2.24 -32.69
CA THR A 453 -8.18 3.16 -33.78
C THR A 453 -9.50 3.85 -33.45
N HIS A 454 -10.39 3.17 -32.72
CA HIS A 454 -11.66 3.75 -32.27
C HIS A 454 -11.45 4.88 -31.26
N GLY A 455 -10.66 4.64 -30.20
CA GLY A 455 -10.33 5.65 -29.20
C GLY A 455 -9.55 6.82 -29.80
N LEU A 456 -8.65 6.56 -30.77
CA LEU A 456 -7.92 7.61 -31.49
C LEU A 456 -8.87 8.51 -32.30
N ASN A 457 -9.77 7.91 -33.09
CA ASN A 457 -10.77 8.65 -33.86
C ASN A 457 -11.66 9.49 -32.93
N HIS A 458 -12.04 8.94 -31.77
CA HIS A 458 -12.84 9.68 -30.80
C HIS A 458 -12.10 10.91 -30.25
N LEU A 459 -10.81 10.78 -29.89
CA LEU A 459 -10.00 11.91 -29.43
C LEU A 459 -9.85 12.98 -30.52
N LEU A 460 -9.60 12.58 -31.77
CA LEU A 460 -9.43 13.50 -32.90
C LEU A 460 -10.75 14.13 -33.37
N GLN A 461 -11.88 13.44 -33.21
CA GLN A 461 -13.20 14.00 -33.49
C GLN A 461 -13.50 15.21 -32.61
N PHE A 462 -13.13 15.16 -31.33
CA PHE A 462 -13.35 16.28 -30.40
C PHE A 462 -12.23 17.31 -30.39
N TYR A 463 -11.02 16.94 -30.85
CA TYR A 463 -9.89 17.86 -30.96
C TYR A 463 -8.99 17.53 -32.16
N PRO A 464 -9.42 17.86 -33.38
CA PRO A 464 -8.65 17.59 -34.61
C PRO A 464 -7.24 18.21 -34.62
N ARG A 465 -7.11 19.42 -34.06
CA ARG A 465 -5.80 20.11 -33.95
C ARG A 465 -4.82 19.39 -33.05
N GLY A 466 -5.27 18.41 -32.28
CA GLY A 466 -4.43 17.57 -31.40
C GLY A 466 -3.32 16.84 -32.18
N ALA A 467 -3.57 16.43 -33.43
CA ALA A 467 -2.56 15.79 -34.28
C ALA A 467 -1.35 16.70 -34.59
N ALA A 468 -1.56 18.03 -34.61
CA ALA A 468 -0.54 19.06 -34.86
C ALA A 468 0.10 19.60 -33.57
N ALA A 469 -0.34 19.15 -32.38
CA ALA A 469 0.18 19.64 -31.10
C ALA A 469 1.61 19.15 -30.87
N LYS A 470 2.51 20.05 -30.48
CA LYS A 470 3.89 19.75 -30.12
C LYS A 470 4.07 19.70 -28.62
N ASP A 471 4.83 18.71 -28.16
CA ASP A 471 5.33 18.64 -26.78
C ASP A 471 6.61 19.50 -26.61
N ASP A 472 7.23 19.48 -25.41
CA ASP A 472 8.44 20.28 -25.12
C ASP A 472 9.69 19.80 -25.90
N GLN A 473 9.64 18.60 -26.50
CA GLN A 473 10.68 18.09 -27.42
C GLN A 473 10.32 18.32 -28.89
N GLU A 474 9.33 19.17 -29.15
CA GLU A 474 8.75 19.42 -30.48
C GLU A 474 8.20 18.15 -31.17
N LYS A 475 7.93 17.09 -30.38
CA LYS A 475 7.33 15.86 -30.89
C LYS A 475 5.84 16.02 -31.06
N LEU A 476 5.35 15.61 -32.21
CA LEU A 476 3.93 15.43 -32.51
C LEU A 476 3.44 14.04 -32.00
N PRO A 477 2.14 13.80 -31.85
CA PRO A 477 1.61 12.49 -31.53
C PRO A 477 2.11 11.35 -32.44
N VAL A 478 2.27 11.61 -33.74
CA VAL A 478 2.80 10.63 -34.70
C VAL A 478 4.25 10.22 -34.39
N HIS A 479 5.10 11.13 -33.87
CA HIS A 479 6.46 10.79 -33.46
C HIS A 479 6.43 9.80 -32.28
N HIS A 480 5.53 10.02 -31.30
CA HIS A 480 5.35 9.10 -30.19
C HIS A 480 4.81 7.73 -30.62
N ALA A 481 3.89 7.68 -31.60
CA ALA A 481 3.41 6.44 -32.21
C ALA A 481 4.55 5.66 -32.88
N CYS A 482 5.35 6.34 -33.68
CA CYS A 482 6.50 5.77 -34.36
C CYS A 482 7.63 5.39 -33.39
N GLN A 483 7.86 6.21 -32.35
CA GLN A 483 8.87 5.94 -31.35
C GLN A 483 8.54 4.70 -30.51
N SER A 484 7.27 4.49 -30.15
CA SER A 484 6.88 3.36 -29.28
C SER A 484 6.72 2.05 -30.05
N GLY A 485 6.24 2.12 -31.29
CA GLY A 485 5.82 0.96 -32.06
C GLY A 485 4.60 0.23 -31.49
N ALA A 486 3.93 0.84 -30.51
CA ALA A 486 2.77 0.26 -29.86
C ALA A 486 1.47 0.51 -30.63
N CYS A 487 1.44 1.52 -31.49
CA CYS A 487 0.30 1.84 -32.34
C CYS A 487 0.22 0.93 -33.54
N SER A 488 -1.02 0.62 -33.99
CA SER A 488 -1.22 -0.08 -35.26
C SER A 488 -0.85 0.82 -36.45
N PRO A 489 -0.47 0.25 -37.60
CA PRO A 489 -0.25 1.03 -38.83
C PRO A 489 -1.46 1.89 -39.22
N ALA A 490 -2.69 1.40 -38.97
CA ALA A 490 -3.92 2.16 -39.21
C ALA A 490 -4.03 3.40 -38.32
N ALA A 491 -3.60 3.31 -37.05
CA ALA A 491 -3.59 4.47 -36.15
C ALA A 491 -2.59 5.54 -36.62
N VAL A 492 -1.43 5.11 -37.16
CA VAL A 492 -0.46 6.04 -37.75
C VAL A 492 -1.06 6.73 -38.98
N LEU A 493 -1.77 6.01 -39.85
CA LEU A 493 -2.49 6.61 -41.01
C LEU A 493 -3.51 7.66 -40.56
N ILE A 494 -4.34 7.35 -39.54
CA ILE A 494 -5.33 8.30 -39.03
C ILE A 494 -4.66 9.60 -38.55
N LEU A 495 -3.49 9.51 -37.89
CA LEU A 495 -2.73 10.68 -37.43
C LEU A 495 -2.19 11.50 -38.62
N LEU A 496 -1.71 10.83 -39.69
CA LEU A 496 -1.21 11.47 -40.91
C LEU A 496 -2.34 12.11 -41.69
N ASP A 497 -3.51 11.45 -41.77
CA ASP A 497 -4.69 12.03 -42.45
C ASP A 497 -5.21 13.27 -41.70
N ALA A 498 -5.18 13.23 -40.36
CA ALA A 498 -5.56 14.39 -39.53
C ALA A 498 -4.57 15.56 -39.64
N HIS A 499 -3.28 15.30 -39.91
CA HIS A 499 -2.25 16.32 -40.09
C HIS A 499 -1.17 15.85 -41.09
N PRO A 500 -1.40 15.99 -42.41
CA PRO A 500 -0.51 15.45 -43.43
C PRO A 500 0.93 16.01 -43.40
N GLU A 501 1.10 17.26 -43.03
CA GLU A 501 2.42 17.91 -42.93
C GLU A 501 3.31 17.28 -41.87
N SER A 502 2.69 16.52 -40.90
CA SER A 502 3.41 15.84 -39.82
C SER A 502 4.46 14.83 -40.31
N ILE A 503 4.32 14.30 -41.55
CA ILE A 503 5.28 13.37 -42.16
C ILE A 503 6.67 13.98 -42.32
N HIS A 504 6.75 15.30 -42.50
CA HIS A 504 7.98 16.08 -42.67
C HIS A 504 8.41 16.80 -41.39
N ALA A 505 7.56 16.80 -40.36
CA ALA A 505 7.84 17.49 -39.12
C ALA A 505 9.08 16.91 -38.43
N ARG A 506 9.90 17.78 -37.83
CA ARG A 506 11.11 17.39 -37.12
C ARG A 506 10.95 17.67 -35.64
N THR A 507 11.46 16.75 -34.83
CA THR A 507 11.60 16.94 -33.37
C THR A 507 12.73 17.93 -33.06
N ALA A 508 12.88 18.36 -31.80
CA ALA A 508 14.02 19.15 -31.33
C ALA A 508 15.39 18.50 -31.66
N PHE A 509 15.42 17.19 -31.89
CA PHE A 509 16.62 16.43 -32.29
C PHE A 509 16.77 16.29 -33.82
N GLY A 510 15.92 16.95 -34.61
CA GLY A 510 15.93 16.90 -36.06
C GLY A 510 15.32 15.62 -36.66
N LEU A 511 14.75 14.72 -35.88
CA LEU A 511 14.20 13.43 -36.33
C LEU A 511 12.79 13.60 -36.91
N THR A 512 12.53 12.99 -38.06
CA THR A 512 11.19 12.85 -38.65
C THR A 512 10.49 11.61 -38.07
N PRO A 513 9.14 11.45 -38.24
CA PRO A 513 8.44 10.22 -37.82
C PRO A 513 9.05 8.95 -38.43
N LEU A 514 9.57 9.01 -39.66
CA LEU A 514 10.25 7.88 -40.29
C LEU A 514 11.59 7.56 -39.58
N ASP A 515 12.37 8.59 -39.24
CA ASP A 515 13.62 8.43 -38.50
C ASP A 515 13.39 7.78 -37.12
N GLU A 516 12.33 8.20 -36.41
CA GLU A 516 11.91 7.57 -35.13
C GLU A 516 11.50 6.10 -35.33
N ALA A 517 10.82 5.75 -36.42
CA ALA A 517 10.47 4.38 -36.78
C ALA A 517 11.68 3.52 -37.17
N CYS A 518 12.74 4.14 -37.69
CA CYS A 518 13.97 3.45 -38.07
C CYS A 518 14.93 3.21 -36.92
N GLN A 519 14.71 3.79 -35.72
CA GLN A 519 15.53 3.52 -34.55
C GLN A 519 15.44 2.04 -34.17
N PRO A 520 16.58 1.37 -33.86
CA PRO A 520 16.57 -0.05 -33.53
C PRO A 520 15.84 -0.29 -32.20
N LYS A 521 14.87 -1.21 -32.22
CA LYS A 521 14.06 -1.57 -31.05
C LYS A 521 14.07 -3.08 -30.89
N GLN A 522 14.41 -3.54 -29.70
CA GLN A 522 14.41 -4.97 -29.42
C GLN A 522 12.97 -5.52 -29.43
N GLY A 523 12.73 -6.53 -30.25
CA GLY A 523 11.50 -7.32 -30.26
C GLY A 523 10.27 -6.68 -30.89
N ILE A 524 10.37 -5.48 -31.51
CA ILE A 524 9.24 -4.80 -32.15
C ILE A 524 9.49 -4.74 -33.66
N ASN A 525 8.58 -5.34 -34.46
CA ASN A 525 8.61 -5.21 -35.93
C ASN A 525 8.01 -3.86 -36.33
N MET A 526 8.85 -2.94 -36.78
CA MET A 526 8.47 -1.60 -37.24
C MET A 526 8.21 -1.52 -38.74
N ASP A 527 8.41 -2.60 -39.49
CA ASP A 527 8.34 -2.57 -40.96
C ASP A 527 6.95 -2.18 -41.48
N PRO A 528 5.82 -2.62 -40.91
CA PRO A 528 4.51 -2.16 -41.35
C PRO A 528 4.30 -0.66 -41.16
N ILE A 529 4.84 -0.08 -40.08
CA ILE A 529 4.75 1.37 -39.84
C ILE A 529 5.65 2.13 -40.82
N LYS A 530 6.88 1.66 -41.08
CA LYS A 530 7.81 2.24 -42.07
C LYS A 530 7.21 2.22 -43.48
N GLU A 531 6.56 1.11 -43.84
CA GLU A 531 5.89 0.98 -45.13
C GLU A 531 4.78 2.03 -45.30
N VAL A 532 3.92 2.18 -44.26
CA VAL A 532 2.86 3.20 -44.27
C VAL A 532 3.45 4.61 -44.42
N LEU A 533 4.46 4.95 -43.61
CA LEU A 533 5.11 6.27 -43.65
C LEU A 533 5.75 6.54 -45.05
N THR A 534 6.41 5.51 -45.62
CA THR A 534 7.06 5.62 -46.92
C THR A 534 6.05 5.81 -48.06
N ARG A 535 4.97 5.00 -48.07
CA ARG A 535 3.89 5.12 -49.04
C ARG A 535 3.21 6.51 -48.96
N PHE A 536 2.85 6.92 -47.74
CA PHE A 536 2.22 8.22 -47.51
C PHE A 536 3.11 9.37 -48.00
N LYS A 537 4.42 9.33 -47.70
CA LYS A 537 5.39 10.33 -48.18
C LYS A 537 5.49 10.36 -49.68
N GLN A 538 5.50 9.20 -50.37
CA GLN A 538 5.52 9.11 -51.84
C GLN A 538 4.25 9.69 -52.46
N GLU A 539 3.11 9.44 -51.83
CA GLU A 539 1.81 9.95 -52.28
C GLU A 539 1.72 11.46 -52.14
N GLN A 540 2.17 12.01 -51.02
CA GLN A 540 2.29 13.47 -50.83
C GLN A 540 3.22 14.13 -51.87
N GLN A 541 4.33 13.48 -52.23
CA GLN A 541 5.23 13.97 -53.28
C GLN A 541 4.60 13.93 -54.67
N ARG A 542 3.73 12.96 -54.98
CA ARG A 542 2.97 12.88 -56.25
C ARG A 542 1.89 13.96 -56.32
N LEU A 543 1.21 14.22 -55.19
CA LEU A 543 0.15 15.24 -55.12
C LEU A 543 0.71 16.67 -55.06
N GLY A 544 1.88 16.89 -54.46
CA GLY A 544 2.55 18.19 -54.36
C GLY A 544 3.10 18.74 -55.67
N GLY A 545 3.07 17.94 -56.78
CA GLY A 545 3.36 18.39 -58.13
C GLY A 545 2.20 19.12 -58.84
N THR A 546 1.01 19.12 -58.25
CA THR A 546 -0.15 19.86 -58.77
C THR A 546 -0.59 20.90 -57.72
N ASN A 547 -0.37 22.15 -58.03
CA ASN A 547 -0.75 23.34 -57.25
C ASN A 547 -2.26 23.35 -56.93
N ASN A 548 -2.69 22.80 -55.79
CA ASN A 548 -4.05 22.97 -55.25
C ASN A 548 -4.06 23.03 -53.72
N GLY A 549 -3.30 23.98 -53.17
CA GLY A 549 -3.33 24.30 -51.71
C GLY A 549 -4.60 25.04 -51.25
N SER A 550 -5.64 25.16 -52.07
CA SER A 550 -6.84 25.92 -51.71
C SER A 550 -8.04 25.04 -51.26
N VAL A 551 -8.08 23.77 -51.66
CA VAL A 551 -9.26 22.92 -51.41
C VAL A 551 -9.23 22.32 -49.98
N ASP A 552 -8.04 21.99 -49.48
CA ASP A 552 -7.91 21.39 -48.13
C ASP A 552 -8.10 22.41 -47.01
N ASN A 553 -7.68 23.66 -47.22
CA ASN A 553 -7.95 24.75 -46.25
C ASN A 553 -9.45 25.10 -46.14
N ALA A 554 -10.22 24.97 -47.20
CA ALA A 554 -11.66 25.20 -47.18
C ALA A 554 -12.39 24.10 -46.43
N ARG A 555 -12.00 22.81 -46.64
CA ARG A 555 -12.56 21.64 -45.96
C ARG A 555 -12.18 21.61 -44.49
N PHE A 556 -10.99 22.09 -44.14
CA PHE A 556 -10.53 22.23 -42.78
C PHE A 556 -11.28 23.34 -42.03
N ARG A 557 -11.51 24.49 -42.67
CA ARG A 557 -12.35 25.57 -42.10
C ARG A 557 -13.79 25.12 -41.90
N GLU A 558 -14.38 24.39 -42.86
CA GLU A 558 -15.73 23.87 -42.75
C GLU A 558 -15.87 22.88 -41.59
N LEU A 559 -14.83 22.03 -41.32
CA LEU A 559 -14.76 21.16 -40.16
C LEU A 559 -14.56 21.95 -38.85
N GLU A 560 -13.74 22.99 -38.84
CA GLU A 560 -13.55 23.87 -37.70
C GLU A 560 -14.85 24.60 -37.32
N ASP A 561 -15.59 25.12 -38.31
CA ASP A 561 -16.86 25.79 -38.10
C ASP A 561 -17.94 24.82 -37.58
N ARG A 562 -17.96 23.55 -38.08
CA ARG A 562 -18.86 22.50 -37.57
C ARG A 562 -18.51 22.08 -36.16
N VAL A 563 -17.23 21.97 -35.82
CA VAL A 563 -16.77 21.64 -34.46
C VAL A 563 -17.08 22.79 -33.50
N ALA A 564 -16.84 24.05 -33.90
CA ALA A 564 -17.21 25.21 -33.10
C ALA A 564 -18.72 25.28 -32.86
N LEU A 565 -19.54 24.99 -33.86
CA LEU A 565 -20.99 24.96 -33.77
C LEU A 565 -21.45 23.81 -32.85
N LEU A 566 -20.84 22.62 -32.95
CA LEU A 566 -21.15 21.47 -32.06
C LEU A 566 -20.70 21.73 -30.64
N THR A 567 -19.57 22.39 -30.42
CA THR A 567 -19.09 22.78 -29.10
C THR A 567 -20.03 23.78 -28.45
N MET A 568 -20.51 24.77 -29.22
CA MET A 568 -21.49 25.75 -28.76
C MET A 568 -22.84 25.06 -28.42
N LYS A 569 -23.31 24.09 -29.23
CA LYS A 569 -24.52 23.32 -28.97
C LYS A 569 -24.38 22.41 -27.74
N THR A 570 -23.22 21.81 -27.50
CA THR A 570 -22.96 21.00 -26.30
C THR A 570 -22.87 21.86 -25.02
N GLU A 571 -22.35 23.08 -25.10
CA GLU A 571 -22.37 24.03 -23.98
C GLU A 571 -23.82 24.49 -23.67
N GLN A 572 -24.62 24.75 -24.69
CA GLN A 572 -26.04 25.08 -24.52
C GLN A 572 -26.83 23.91 -23.91
N LEU A 573 -26.62 22.68 -24.39
CA LEU A 573 -27.23 21.48 -23.82
C LEU A 573 -26.78 21.22 -22.37
N SER A 574 -25.52 21.44 -22.05
CA SER A 574 -24.98 21.32 -20.68
C SER A 574 -25.60 22.35 -19.74
N THR A 575 -25.80 23.59 -20.21
CA THR A 575 -26.45 24.65 -19.44
C THR A 575 -27.94 24.35 -19.23
N ALA A 576 -28.63 23.86 -20.27
CA ALA A 576 -30.01 23.43 -20.19
C ALA A 576 -30.18 22.23 -19.23
N LEU A 577 -29.28 21.23 -19.28
CA LEU A 577 -29.30 20.08 -18.39
C LEU A 577 -29.05 20.50 -16.93
N THR A 578 -28.16 21.44 -16.69
CA THR A 578 -27.92 22.02 -15.37
C THR A 578 -29.17 22.73 -14.83
N GLY A 579 -29.89 23.45 -15.68
CA GLY A 579 -31.19 24.05 -15.36
C GLY A 579 -32.25 23.00 -14.99
N VAL A 580 -32.34 21.91 -15.76
CA VAL A 580 -33.28 20.80 -15.47
C VAL A 580 -32.96 20.13 -14.12
N VAL A 581 -31.67 19.90 -13.83
CA VAL A 581 -31.23 19.31 -12.54
C VAL A 581 -31.53 20.25 -11.38
N GLN A 582 -31.35 21.56 -11.55
CA GLN A 582 -31.69 22.54 -10.54
C GLN A 582 -33.20 22.61 -10.27
N ILE A 583 -34.05 22.59 -11.31
CA ILE A 583 -35.51 22.53 -11.19
C ILE A 583 -35.94 21.23 -10.52
N ALA A 584 -35.33 20.07 -10.88
CA ALA A 584 -35.62 18.79 -10.25
C ALA A 584 -35.21 18.76 -8.77
N ALA A 585 -34.11 19.40 -8.40
CA ALA A 585 -33.67 19.53 -7.00
C ALA A 585 -34.61 20.44 -6.19
N GLN A 586 -35.08 21.52 -6.79
CA GLN A 586 -36.06 22.42 -6.16
C GLN A 586 -37.39 21.71 -5.95
N LEU A 587 -37.92 21.03 -6.95
CA LEU A 587 -39.15 20.23 -6.85
C LEU A 587 -39.04 19.14 -5.77
N LYS A 588 -37.90 18.48 -5.67
CA LYS A 588 -37.65 17.49 -4.60
C LYS A 588 -37.67 18.16 -3.21
N ALA A 589 -37.10 19.34 -3.08
CA ALA A 589 -37.15 20.13 -1.84
C ALA A 589 -38.57 20.55 -1.49
N ASP A 590 -39.36 20.99 -2.48
CA ASP A 590 -40.74 21.43 -2.31
C ASP A 590 -41.68 20.26 -1.97
N ILE A 591 -41.48 19.08 -2.55
CA ILE A 591 -42.19 17.82 -2.21
C ILE A 591 -41.87 17.38 -0.77
N VAL A 592 -40.63 17.52 -0.33
CA VAL A 592 -40.20 17.17 1.04
C VAL A 592 -40.78 18.18 2.06
N ALA A 593 -40.88 19.47 1.69
CA ALA A 593 -41.41 20.53 2.55
C ALA A 593 -42.93 20.51 2.65
N ASN A 594 -43.66 20.10 1.58
CA ASN A 594 -45.14 20.11 1.51
C ASN A 594 -45.69 18.66 1.49
N LYS A 595 -45.96 18.11 2.69
CA LYS A 595 -46.60 16.79 2.87
C LYS A 595 -48.07 16.69 2.43
N LYS A 596 -48.66 17.66 1.72
CA LYS A 596 -50.14 17.77 1.48
C LYS A 596 -50.58 18.24 0.10
N THR A 597 -49.75 18.22 -0.95
CA THR A 597 -50.24 18.63 -2.28
C THR A 597 -50.20 17.47 -3.27
N ASP A 598 -51.27 17.37 -4.09
CA ASP A 598 -51.43 16.36 -5.12
C ASP A 598 -50.26 16.36 -6.09
N GLY A 599 -49.44 15.29 -6.06
CA GLY A 599 -48.23 15.12 -6.87
C GLY A 599 -48.45 15.24 -8.39
N LYS A 600 -49.68 15.17 -8.88
CA LYS A 600 -50.04 15.38 -10.30
C LYS A 600 -49.85 16.82 -10.76
N ILE A 601 -50.15 17.81 -9.93
CA ILE A 601 -50.07 19.25 -10.29
C ILE A 601 -48.59 19.68 -10.39
N GLU A 602 -47.73 19.14 -9.56
CA GLU A 602 -46.32 19.48 -9.57
C GLU A 602 -45.52 18.80 -10.71
N ILE A 603 -45.87 17.56 -11.08
CA ILE A 603 -45.34 16.89 -12.26
C ILE A 603 -45.74 17.67 -13.53
N GLN A 604 -46.95 18.19 -13.61
CA GLN A 604 -47.38 18.97 -14.77
C GLN A 604 -46.58 20.28 -14.86
N LYS A 605 -46.37 21.01 -13.75
CA LYS A 605 -45.51 22.21 -13.71
C LYS A 605 -44.07 21.92 -14.13
N PHE A 606 -43.55 20.76 -13.77
CA PHE A 606 -42.21 20.30 -14.18
C PHE A 606 -42.14 20.06 -15.70
N CYS A 607 -43.11 19.34 -16.25
CA CYS A 607 -43.22 19.13 -17.70
C CYS A 607 -43.36 20.45 -18.45
N ASP A 608 -44.18 21.38 -17.96
CA ASP A 608 -44.37 22.71 -18.57
C ASP A 608 -43.10 23.57 -18.47
N SER A 609 -42.29 23.42 -17.42
CA SER A 609 -41.01 24.11 -17.26
C SER A 609 -39.95 23.56 -18.20
N ILE A 610 -39.90 22.22 -18.39
CA ILE A 610 -39.02 21.58 -19.39
C ILE A 610 -39.41 21.98 -20.81
N MET A 611 -40.70 22.02 -21.12
CA MET A 611 -41.20 22.43 -22.46
C MET A 611 -40.92 23.91 -22.77
N ARG A 612 -40.72 24.76 -21.75
CA ARG A 612 -40.30 26.16 -21.93
C ARG A 612 -38.82 26.36 -22.11
N LEU A 613 -38.00 25.34 -21.80
CA LEU A 613 -36.61 25.27 -22.22
C LEU A 613 -36.62 24.94 -23.73
N LYS A 614 -36.79 25.94 -24.57
CA LYS A 614 -36.66 25.78 -26.02
C LYS A 614 -35.27 25.27 -26.33
N LEU A 615 -35.17 24.00 -26.70
CA LEU A 615 -34.04 23.40 -27.37
C LEU A 615 -34.21 23.74 -28.87
N ASP A 616 -33.84 24.97 -29.27
CA ASP A 616 -33.69 25.34 -30.65
C ASP A 616 -32.35 24.82 -31.20
#